data_940e5f337385db983512a0be13219d84
#
_entry.id   940e5f337385db983512a0be13219d84
#
_cell.length_a   1.000
_cell.length_b   1.000
_cell.length_c   1.000
_cell.angle_alpha   90.00
_cell.angle_beta   90.00
_cell.angle_gamma   90.00
#
_symmetry.space_group_name_H-M   'P 1'
#
loop_
_entity.id
_entity.type
_entity.pdbx_description
1 polymer ?
#
loop_
_entity_poly.entity_id
_entity_poly.type
_entity_poly.pdbx_seq_one_letter_code
_entity_poly.pdbx_strand_id
1 'polypeptide(L)'
;MQDSCYQQAVKRGVTRRDFLKLCTATAAMLGLGATAVPKIVQALEANPPVSVIYLNLQECTCCSESFIRSGHPLASELILDLITLEYMDVLQAGAGSLAENAKERVIHKGGYLLVVEGSVPTAADGVYCTIGGKTCEDLLKEAAAGAIAVVAYGTCATDGCVQGSAPNPTSAQPVHKILANDPDLKDTPVIKVPGCPPISEVITGTIVQYLTFGKLPELTPEGRPMAFYSHTIHETCNRRAFFDMGLFVRDFDDEGARQGWCLYLMGCRGPRTKNACAITGWNEGTSYPIKSGHPCLGCSEDKFYDQGPFYTTLEAPDIAPPKDYTPHKVVAATGVSLAVGGALGTLVGTSLFNAYKKKKSESPEEGGTVDSDESEPKTPGDDDMLCK
;
A
#
# COMPACT_ATOMS: atom_id res chain seq x y z
N MET A 1 8.31 29.58 -13.70
CA MET A 1 8.19 28.17 -14.10
C MET A 1 8.35 27.35 -12.82
N GLN A 2 7.49 26.38 -12.58
CA GLN A 2 7.59 25.49 -11.44
C GLN A 2 8.69 24.46 -11.74
N ASP A 3 9.52 24.12 -10.72
CA ASP A 3 10.57 23.10 -10.88
C ASP A 3 9.98 21.74 -11.22
N SER A 4 10.68 20.97 -12.05
CA SER A 4 10.32 19.56 -12.33
C SER A 4 10.61 18.67 -11.09
N CYS A 5 10.03 17.46 -11.08
CA CYS A 5 10.32 16.46 -10.04
C CYS A 5 11.83 16.23 -9.88
N TYR A 6 12.54 16.07 -10.99
CA TYR A 6 14.01 15.91 -10.98
C TYR A 6 14.74 17.12 -10.39
N GLN A 7 14.33 18.34 -10.76
CA GLN A 7 14.95 19.56 -10.23
C GLN A 7 14.74 19.70 -8.72
N GLN A 8 13.55 19.33 -8.22
CA GLN A 8 13.29 19.32 -6.77
C GLN A 8 14.14 18.29 -6.05
N ALA A 9 14.23 17.06 -6.57
CA ALA A 9 15.08 16.00 -6.01
C ALA A 9 16.56 16.45 -5.93
N VAL A 10 17.10 17.07 -7.02
CA VAL A 10 18.47 17.58 -7.04
C VAL A 10 18.69 18.68 -5.99
N LYS A 11 17.74 19.61 -5.81
CA LYS A 11 17.84 20.67 -4.79
C LYS A 11 17.91 20.11 -3.36
N ARG A 12 17.40 18.89 -3.15
CA ARG A 12 17.49 18.17 -1.86
C ARG A 12 18.70 17.26 -1.75
N GLY A 13 19.60 17.29 -2.74
CA GLY A 13 20.83 16.51 -2.73
C GLY A 13 20.70 15.08 -3.28
N VAL A 14 19.57 14.73 -3.91
CA VAL A 14 19.42 13.43 -4.59
C VAL A 14 20.36 13.41 -5.79
N THR A 15 21.22 12.39 -5.84
CA THR A 15 22.14 12.24 -6.98
C THR A 15 21.40 11.71 -8.22
N ARG A 16 21.91 12.00 -9.43
CA ARG A 16 21.35 11.44 -10.67
C ARG A 16 21.29 9.91 -10.64
N ARG A 17 22.24 9.26 -9.99
CA ARG A 17 22.27 7.82 -9.83
C ARG A 17 21.08 7.32 -8.98
N ASP A 18 20.78 7.98 -7.89
CA ASP A 18 19.69 7.61 -7.00
C ASP A 18 18.33 7.92 -7.65
N PHE A 19 18.22 9.03 -8.38
CA PHE A 19 17.05 9.31 -9.20
C PHE A 19 16.80 8.24 -10.27
N LEU A 20 17.84 7.73 -10.94
CA LEU A 20 17.70 6.62 -11.89
C LEU A 20 17.30 5.31 -11.21
N LYS A 21 17.77 5.05 -9.99
CA LYS A 21 17.30 3.90 -9.19
C LYS A 21 15.82 4.03 -8.86
N LEU A 22 15.36 5.21 -8.43
CA LEU A 22 13.95 5.50 -8.21
C LEU A 22 13.12 5.21 -9.46
N CYS A 23 13.52 5.71 -10.63
CA CYS A 23 12.83 5.44 -11.90
C CYS A 23 12.81 3.95 -12.25
N THR A 24 13.87 3.22 -11.95
CA THR A 24 13.97 1.77 -12.18
C THR A 24 13.05 0.99 -11.24
N ALA A 25 13.04 1.33 -9.96
CA ALA A 25 12.15 0.76 -8.96
C ALA A 25 10.67 1.02 -9.31
N THR A 26 10.37 2.24 -9.76
CA THR A 26 9.04 2.62 -10.28
C THR A 26 8.61 1.75 -11.45
N ALA A 27 9.48 1.52 -12.44
CA ALA A 27 9.18 0.64 -13.58
C ALA A 27 8.87 -0.78 -13.10
N ALA A 28 9.69 -1.33 -12.20
CA ALA A 28 9.49 -2.67 -11.64
C ALA A 28 8.17 -2.78 -10.86
N MET A 29 7.86 -1.79 -10.02
CA MET A 29 6.62 -1.75 -9.24
C MET A 29 5.36 -1.73 -10.14
N LEU A 30 5.41 -1.00 -11.24
CA LEU A 30 4.32 -0.95 -12.23
C LEU A 30 4.28 -2.19 -13.15
N GLY A 31 5.12 -3.18 -12.93
CA GLY A 31 5.24 -4.37 -13.79
C GLY A 31 5.78 -4.06 -15.20
N LEU A 32 6.45 -2.94 -15.37
CA LEU A 32 7.00 -2.49 -16.65
C LEU A 32 8.43 -3.01 -16.83
N GLY A 33 8.77 -3.36 -18.07
CA GLY A 33 10.14 -3.76 -18.38
C GLY A 33 11.15 -2.61 -18.34
N ALA A 34 12.43 -2.92 -18.34
CA ALA A 34 13.53 -1.94 -18.33
C ALA A 34 13.45 -0.87 -19.44
N THR A 35 12.77 -1.19 -20.55
CA THR A 35 12.53 -0.27 -21.67
C THR A 35 11.61 0.91 -21.30
N ALA A 36 10.86 0.83 -20.20
CA ALA A 36 10.01 1.92 -19.71
C ALA A 36 10.80 2.97 -18.91
N VAL A 37 11.96 2.61 -18.33
CA VAL A 37 12.76 3.50 -17.48
C VAL A 37 13.10 4.84 -18.15
N PRO A 38 13.55 4.90 -19.42
CA PRO A 38 13.84 6.17 -20.08
C PRO A 38 12.59 7.09 -20.18
N LYS A 39 11.40 6.52 -20.37
CA LYS A 39 10.15 7.28 -20.43
C LYS A 39 9.78 7.87 -19.08
N ILE A 40 9.99 7.10 -18.01
CA ILE A 40 9.77 7.56 -16.62
C ILE A 40 10.73 8.72 -16.30
N VAL A 41 12.02 8.56 -16.62
CA VAL A 41 13.03 9.61 -16.44
C VAL A 41 12.61 10.89 -17.18
N GLN A 42 12.27 10.78 -18.46
CA GLN A 42 11.84 11.92 -19.28
C GLN A 42 10.62 12.61 -18.69
N ALA A 43 9.63 11.85 -18.23
CA ALA A 43 8.42 12.40 -17.63
C ALA A 43 8.72 13.18 -16.35
N LEU A 44 9.51 12.62 -15.45
CA LEU A 44 9.87 13.27 -14.18
C LEU A 44 10.88 14.43 -14.34
N GLU A 45 11.65 14.44 -15.40
CA GLU A 45 12.49 15.58 -15.79
C GLU A 45 11.70 16.73 -16.41
N ALA A 46 10.55 16.43 -17.05
CA ALA A 46 9.74 17.42 -17.75
C ALA A 46 8.61 18.01 -16.88
N ASN A 47 8.01 17.21 -16.00
CA ASN A 47 6.80 17.59 -15.28
C ASN A 47 7.10 18.03 -13.84
N PRO A 48 6.37 19.06 -13.34
CA PRO A 48 6.40 19.41 -11.94
C PRO A 48 5.67 18.34 -11.10
N PRO A 49 5.93 18.29 -9.78
CA PRO A 49 5.15 17.49 -8.85
C PRO A 49 3.65 17.80 -8.94
N VAL A 50 2.84 16.76 -8.82
CA VAL A 50 1.38 16.91 -8.78
C VAL A 50 0.94 17.25 -7.36
N SER A 51 0.09 18.26 -7.22
CA SER A 51 -0.57 18.58 -5.95
C SER A 51 -1.51 17.44 -5.55
N VAL A 52 -1.48 17.06 -4.28
CA VAL A 52 -2.31 16.01 -3.71
C VAL A 52 -3.00 16.55 -2.46
N ILE A 53 -4.32 16.42 -2.41
CA ILE A 53 -5.10 16.56 -1.17
C ILE A 53 -5.45 15.15 -0.71
N TYR A 54 -5.16 14.83 0.54
CA TYR A 54 -5.50 13.55 1.16
C TYR A 54 -6.50 13.80 2.29
N LEU A 55 -7.71 13.28 2.13
CA LEU A 55 -8.78 13.38 3.13
C LEU A 55 -8.89 12.08 3.92
N ASN A 56 -8.81 12.20 5.24
CA ASN A 56 -9.10 11.13 6.18
C ASN A 56 -10.53 11.31 6.70
N LEU A 57 -11.46 10.48 6.24
CA LEU A 57 -12.89 10.59 6.59
C LEU A 57 -13.26 9.60 7.71
N GLN A 58 -14.35 8.84 7.59
CA GLN A 58 -14.69 7.81 8.57
C GLN A 58 -13.84 6.55 8.36
N GLU A 59 -12.77 6.42 9.12
CA GLU A 59 -11.70 5.43 8.87
C GLU A 59 -10.98 4.99 10.17
N CYS A 60 -9.93 4.18 10.06
CA CYS A 60 -9.09 3.66 11.15
C CYS A 60 -7.61 4.01 11.01
N THR A 61 -7.23 4.92 10.11
CA THR A 61 -5.87 5.39 9.79
C THR A 61 -4.93 4.31 9.21
N CYS A 62 -5.41 3.07 9.04
CA CYS A 62 -4.56 1.98 8.55
C CYS A 62 -4.12 2.15 7.09
N CYS A 63 -4.88 2.86 6.24
CA CYS A 63 -4.45 3.12 4.88
C CYS A 63 -3.36 4.19 4.85
N SER A 64 -3.46 5.23 5.67
CA SER A 64 -2.38 6.21 5.89
C SER A 64 -1.12 5.54 6.43
N GLU A 65 -1.26 4.62 7.42
CA GLU A 65 -0.15 3.83 7.95
C GLU A 65 0.49 2.95 6.85
N SER A 66 -0.33 2.31 6.00
CA SER A 66 0.17 1.56 4.86
C SER A 66 0.92 2.47 3.87
N PHE A 67 0.38 3.64 3.57
CA PHE A 67 1.00 4.61 2.67
C PHE A 67 2.41 5.01 3.12
N ILE A 68 2.61 5.35 4.40
CA ILE A 68 3.92 5.75 4.91
C ILE A 68 4.92 4.60 4.99
N ARG A 69 4.48 3.35 4.87
CA ARG A 69 5.32 2.14 4.81
C ARG A 69 5.79 1.78 3.40
N SER A 70 5.51 2.60 2.39
CA SER A 70 6.00 2.34 1.04
C SER A 70 7.51 2.28 1.01
N GLY A 71 8.06 1.18 0.49
CA GLY A 71 9.51 0.97 0.35
C GLY A 71 10.03 1.37 -1.03
N HIS A 72 9.17 1.31 -2.08
CA HIS A 72 9.58 1.60 -3.45
C HIS A 72 8.44 2.26 -4.27
N PRO A 73 8.44 3.60 -4.47
CA PRO A 73 9.33 4.58 -3.84
C PRO A 73 9.11 4.65 -2.32
N LEU A 74 10.12 5.10 -1.58
CA LEU A 74 9.93 5.46 -0.19
C LEU A 74 8.85 6.53 -0.08
N ALA A 75 8.02 6.48 0.97
CA ALA A 75 7.00 7.50 1.19
C ALA A 75 7.62 8.92 1.25
N SER A 76 8.82 9.05 1.81
CA SER A 76 9.57 10.30 1.82
C SER A 76 9.99 10.77 0.42
N GLU A 77 10.42 9.87 -0.47
CA GLU A 77 10.74 10.20 -1.86
C GLU A 77 9.48 10.63 -2.63
N LEU A 78 8.37 9.92 -2.41
CA LEU A 78 7.10 10.29 -3.01
C LEU A 78 6.65 11.68 -2.56
N ILE A 79 6.55 11.91 -1.24
CA ILE A 79 6.01 13.17 -0.66
C ILE A 79 6.92 14.35 -0.94
N LEU A 80 8.25 14.14 -0.93
CA LEU A 80 9.20 15.23 -1.00
C LEU A 80 9.66 15.53 -2.44
N ASP A 81 9.69 14.56 -3.34
CA ASP A 81 10.29 14.68 -4.67
C ASP A 81 9.29 14.54 -5.82
N LEU A 82 8.22 13.76 -5.64
CA LEU A 82 7.32 13.40 -6.73
C LEU A 82 5.95 14.08 -6.66
N ILE A 83 5.43 14.36 -5.45
CA ILE A 83 4.16 15.06 -5.25
C ILE A 83 4.35 16.31 -4.40
N THR A 84 3.35 17.18 -4.41
CA THR A 84 3.20 18.21 -3.39
C THR A 84 2.01 17.82 -2.52
N LEU A 85 2.28 17.27 -1.33
CA LEU A 85 1.24 16.92 -0.37
C LEU A 85 0.75 18.21 0.31
N GLU A 86 -0.37 18.72 -0.18
CA GLU A 86 -0.90 20.03 0.23
C GLU A 86 -1.73 19.96 1.50
N TYR A 87 -2.39 18.83 1.72
CA TYR A 87 -3.19 18.56 2.90
C TYR A 87 -3.22 17.06 3.21
N MET A 88 -2.95 16.73 4.44
CA MET A 88 -3.17 15.43 5.05
C MET A 88 -3.12 15.60 6.57
N ASP A 89 -4.25 15.57 7.25
CA ASP A 89 -4.36 15.90 8.67
C ASP A 89 -3.54 15.00 9.60
N VAL A 90 -3.29 13.74 9.22
CA VAL A 90 -2.48 12.80 10.00
C VAL A 90 -0.96 12.97 9.83
N LEU A 91 -0.48 13.74 8.83
CA LEU A 91 0.97 13.92 8.57
C LEU A 91 1.42 15.38 8.59
N GLN A 92 0.53 16.32 8.29
CA GLN A 92 0.91 17.73 8.16
C GLN A 92 1.27 18.35 9.52
N ALA A 93 2.25 19.25 9.52
CA ALA A 93 2.64 20.01 10.72
C ALA A 93 1.67 21.16 11.03
N GLY A 94 0.99 21.71 10.01
CA GLY A 94 0.00 22.78 10.17
C GLY A 94 -1.29 22.26 10.80
N ALA A 95 -1.95 23.08 11.61
CA ALA A 95 -3.22 22.74 12.25
C ALA A 95 -4.21 23.91 12.19
N GLY A 96 -5.50 23.63 12.44
CA GLY A 96 -6.57 24.63 12.49
C GLY A 96 -6.68 25.42 11.18
N SER A 97 -6.94 26.72 11.29
CA SER A 97 -7.14 27.60 10.13
C SER A 97 -5.97 27.63 9.16
N LEU A 98 -4.74 27.37 9.63
CA LEU A 98 -3.56 27.33 8.75
C LEU A 98 -3.67 26.16 7.76
N ALA A 99 -4.04 24.99 8.24
CA ALA A 99 -4.23 23.79 7.41
C ALA A 99 -5.44 23.94 6.49
N GLU A 100 -6.59 24.37 7.04
CA GLU A 100 -7.81 24.54 6.26
C GLU A 100 -7.64 25.57 5.13
N ASN A 101 -7.04 26.73 5.41
CA ASN A 101 -6.75 27.75 4.39
C ASN A 101 -5.76 27.23 3.32
N ALA A 102 -4.83 26.33 3.67
CA ALA A 102 -3.93 25.72 2.69
C ALA A 102 -4.73 24.80 1.74
N LYS A 103 -5.59 23.95 2.27
CA LYS A 103 -6.48 23.08 1.52
C LYS A 103 -7.40 23.91 0.58
N GLU A 104 -8.07 24.92 1.10
CA GLU A 104 -8.99 25.77 0.34
C GLU A 104 -8.29 26.45 -0.85
N ARG A 105 -7.07 26.98 -0.66
CA ARG A 105 -6.31 27.58 -1.76
C ARG A 105 -6.06 26.58 -2.90
N VAL A 106 -5.78 25.32 -2.58
CA VAL A 106 -5.55 24.28 -3.57
C VAL A 106 -6.86 23.89 -4.27
N ILE A 107 -7.94 23.75 -3.51
CA ILE A 107 -9.27 23.49 -4.06
C ILE A 107 -9.66 24.59 -5.07
N HIS A 108 -9.53 25.86 -4.72
CA HIS A 108 -9.82 26.98 -5.62
C HIS A 108 -8.94 27.04 -6.85
N LYS A 109 -7.69 26.60 -6.74
CA LYS A 109 -6.77 26.53 -7.89
C LYS A 109 -7.13 25.41 -8.85
N GLY A 110 -7.65 24.29 -8.33
CA GLY A 110 -7.93 23.08 -9.08
C GLY A 110 -6.69 22.35 -9.60
N GLY A 111 -6.90 21.24 -10.30
CA GLY A 111 -5.83 20.52 -10.98
C GLY A 111 -4.93 19.66 -10.06
N TYR A 112 -5.51 19.06 -9.03
CA TYR A 112 -4.85 18.16 -8.09
C TYR A 112 -5.48 16.76 -8.12
N LEU A 113 -4.77 15.78 -7.55
CA LEU A 113 -5.33 14.48 -7.23
C LEU A 113 -5.94 14.53 -5.82
N LEU A 114 -7.17 14.04 -5.70
CA LEU A 114 -7.83 13.87 -4.41
C LEU A 114 -7.73 12.41 -3.97
N VAL A 115 -7.01 12.14 -2.88
CA VAL A 115 -6.98 10.84 -2.23
C VAL A 115 -7.97 10.86 -1.07
N VAL A 116 -8.81 9.86 -0.97
CA VAL A 116 -9.83 9.76 0.08
C VAL A 116 -9.69 8.41 0.78
N GLU A 117 -9.37 8.44 2.06
CA GLU A 117 -9.42 7.31 2.98
C GLU A 117 -10.69 7.41 3.83
N GLY A 118 -11.38 6.27 4.00
CA GLY A 118 -12.58 6.21 4.82
C GLY A 118 -13.88 6.23 4.03
N SER A 119 -14.95 5.82 4.70
CA SER A 119 -16.32 5.90 4.20
C SER A 119 -16.95 7.27 4.51
N VAL A 120 -18.07 7.55 3.89
CA VAL A 120 -18.81 8.80 4.07
C VAL A 120 -20.13 8.50 4.80
N PRO A 121 -20.28 8.87 6.09
CA PRO A 121 -21.53 8.71 6.79
C PRO A 121 -22.54 9.73 6.28
N THR A 122 -23.78 9.29 6.04
CA THR A 122 -24.87 10.13 5.53
C THR A 122 -26.06 10.22 6.49
N ALA A 123 -26.12 9.38 7.53
CA ALA A 123 -27.20 9.47 8.52
C ALA A 123 -27.06 10.75 9.36
N ALA A 124 -28.21 11.26 9.81
CA ALA A 124 -28.32 12.47 10.64
C ALA A 124 -27.52 13.66 10.03
N ASP A 125 -27.73 13.89 8.73
CA ASP A 125 -27.09 14.97 7.96
C ASP A 125 -25.53 14.91 8.02
N GLY A 126 -24.96 13.71 8.08
CA GLY A 126 -23.52 13.49 8.02
C GLY A 126 -22.74 13.79 9.31
N VAL A 127 -23.41 14.10 10.41
CA VAL A 127 -22.77 14.56 11.69
C VAL A 127 -21.84 13.53 12.34
N TYR A 128 -21.88 12.26 11.92
CA TYR A 128 -21.01 11.20 12.48
C TYR A 128 -19.54 11.32 12.06
N CYS A 129 -19.21 12.16 11.10
CA CYS A 129 -17.83 12.50 10.74
C CYS A 129 -17.78 13.95 10.30
N THR A 130 -17.11 14.79 11.10
CA THR A 130 -16.94 16.22 10.83
C THR A 130 -15.49 16.63 11.03
N ILE A 131 -14.97 17.45 10.11
CA ILE A 131 -13.60 17.97 10.13
C ILE A 131 -13.68 19.47 9.85
N GLY A 132 -13.07 20.29 10.71
CA GLY A 132 -13.09 21.74 10.54
C GLY A 132 -14.50 22.36 10.55
N GLY A 133 -15.48 21.69 11.17
CA GLY A 133 -16.89 22.14 11.24
C GLY A 133 -17.73 21.79 10.01
N LYS A 134 -17.17 21.08 9.02
CA LYS A 134 -17.88 20.56 7.83
C LYS A 134 -18.10 19.07 7.95
N THR A 135 -19.18 18.55 7.37
CA THR A 135 -19.39 17.10 7.28
C THR A 135 -18.42 16.47 6.28
N CYS A 136 -18.14 15.17 6.43
CA CYS A 136 -17.30 14.44 5.48
C CYS A 136 -17.88 14.43 4.07
N GLU A 137 -19.22 14.46 3.95
CA GLU A 137 -19.90 14.56 2.65
C GLU A 137 -19.64 15.89 1.97
N ASP A 138 -19.79 17.01 2.71
CA ASP A 138 -19.53 18.35 2.18
C ASP A 138 -18.06 18.52 1.80
N LEU A 139 -17.13 18.05 2.65
CA LEU A 139 -15.69 18.08 2.38
C LEU A 139 -15.31 17.31 1.12
N LEU A 140 -15.88 16.11 0.96
CA LEU A 140 -15.66 15.30 -0.22
C LEU A 140 -16.16 16.01 -1.49
N LYS A 141 -17.38 16.54 -1.47
CA LYS A 141 -17.96 17.23 -2.62
C LYS A 141 -17.17 18.48 -2.99
N GLU A 142 -16.83 19.30 -2.01
CA GLU A 142 -16.03 20.50 -2.21
C GLU A 142 -14.65 20.18 -2.82
N ALA A 143 -13.96 19.16 -2.27
CA ALA A 143 -12.64 18.77 -2.77
C ALA A 143 -12.71 18.03 -4.12
N ALA A 144 -13.78 17.33 -4.43
CA ALA A 144 -13.91 16.63 -5.71
C ALA A 144 -14.13 17.58 -6.89
N ALA A 145 -14.75 18.74 -6.67
CA ALA A 145 -15.11 19.68 -7.73
C ALA A 145 -13.92 20.23 -8.53
N GLY A 146 -12.73 20.34 -7.91
CA GLY A 146 -11.50 20.82 -8.56
C GLY A 146 -10.49 19.71 -8.87
N ALA A 147 -10.79 18.46 -8.54
CA ALA A 147 -9.86 17.35 -8.67
C ALA A 147 -9.79 16.83 -10.13
N ILE A 148 -8.59 16.44 -10.57
CA ILE A 148 -8.38 15.73 -11.84
C ILE A 148 -9.01 14.34 -11.79
N ALA A 149 -8.86 13.69 -10.63
CA ALA A 149 -9.45 12.39 -10.30
C ALA A 149 -9.50 12.21 -8.79
N VAL A 150 -10.40 11.34 -8.34
CA VAL A 150 -10.52 10.91 -6.95
C VAL A 150 -9.97 9.49 -6.82
N VAL A 151 -9.01 9.28 -5.93
CA VAL A 151 -8.49 7.97 -5.57
C VAL A 151 -9.15 7.54 -4.27
N ALA A 152 -10.14 6.65 -4.36
CA ALA A 152 -10.76 6.03 -3.19
C ALA A 152 -9.81 4.96 -2.64
N TYR A 153 -9.14 5.25 -1.53
CA TYR A 153 -8.07 4.44 -0.97
C TYR A 153 -8.54 3.65 0.24
N GLY A 154 -8.47 2.33 0.12
CA GLY A 154 -8.97 1.39 1.11
C GLY A 154 -10.42 0.96 0.89
N THR A 155 -10.79 -0.20 1.46
CA THR A 155 -12.15 -0.77 1.30
C THR A 155 -13.21 0.12 1.95
N CYS A 156 -12.86 0.93 2.96
CA CYS A 156 -13.79 1.91 3.52
C CYS A 156 -14.25 2.92 2.45
N ALA A 157 -13.31 3.50 1.72
CA ALA A 157 -13.59 4.46 0.66
C ALA A 157 -14.26 3.81 -0.57
N THR A 158 -13.93 2.55 -0.87
CA THR A 158 -14.44 1.86 -2.07
C THR A 158 -15.74 1.11 -1.88
N ASP A 159 -16.10 0.69 -0.63
CA ASP A 159 -17.28 -0.15 -0.37
C ASP A 159 -17.98 0.14 0.98
N GLY A 160 -17.45 1.03 1.81
CA GLY A 160 -17.98 1.31 3.15
C GLY A 160 -17.32 0.51 4.27
N CYS A 161 -16.79 -0.68 3.99
CA CYS A 161 -16.09 -1.60 4.89
C CYS A 161 -16.83 -1.85 6.22
N VAL A 162 -16.10 -2.00 7.32
CA VAL A 162 -16.67 -2.31 8.66
C VAL A 162 -17.70 -1.28 9.11
N GLN A 163 -17.49 -0.01 8.79
CA GLN A 163 -18.43 1.07 9.10
C GLN A 163 -19.75 0.90 8.35
N GLY A 164 -19.69 0.38 7.10
CA GLY A 164 -20.85 0.07 6.27
C GLY A 164 -21.48 -1.31 6.54
N SER A 165 -20.91 -2.09 7.48
CA SER A 165 -21.44 -3.41 7.88
C SER A 165 -22.80 -3.28 8.56
N ALA A 166 -23.65 -4.29 8.32
CA ALA A 166 -24.97 -4.34 8.93
C ALA A 166 -24.90 -4.26 10.46
N PRO A 167 -25.70 -3.40 11.12
CA PRO A 167 -26.85 -2.63 10.63
C PRO A 167 -26.53 -1.26 10.03
N ASN A 168 -25.26 -0.89 9.83
CA ASN A 168 -24.79 0.38 9.27
C ASN A 168 -25.46 1.63 9.90
N PRO A 169 -25.26 1.89 11.19
CA PRO A 169 -26.00 2.93 11.92
C PRO A 169 -25.67 4.35 11.44
N THR A 170 -24.51 4.56 10.81
CA THR A 170 -24.12 5.87 10.27
C THR A 170 -24.53 6.06 8.81
N SER A 171 -25.17 5.04 8.20
CA SER A 171 -25.40 4.99 6.74
C SER A 171 -24.15 5.28 5.92
N ALA A 172 -23.04 4.69 6.34
CA ALA A 172 -21.74 4.83 5.69
C ALA A 172 -21.80 4.38 4.22
N GLN A 173 -21.38 5.25 3.32
CA GLN A 173 -21.38 5.05 1.87
C GLN A 173 -19.96 5.09 1.32
N PRO A 174 -19.67 4.35 0.23
CA PRO A 174 -18.42 4.51 -0.50
C PRO A 174 -18.40 5.83 -1.29
N VAL A 175 -17.21 6.36 -1.48
CA VAL A 175 -16.94 7.65 -2.15
C VAL A 175 -17.62 7.75 -3.52
N HIS A 176 -17.49 6.73 -4.36
CA HIS A 176 -18.03 6.76 -5.71
C HIS A 176 -19.57 6.86 -5.76
N LYS A 177 -20.28 6.39 -4.74
CA LYS A 177 -21.74 6.53 -4.67
C LYS A 177 -22.16 7.95 -4.30
N ILE A 178 -21.42 8.60 -3.40
CA ILE A 178 -21.67 10.01 -3.06
C ILE A 178 -21.49 10.87 -4.30
N LEU A 179 -20.37 10.70 -5.03
CA LEU A 179 -20.11 11.49 -6.23
C LEU A 179 -21.10 11.20 -7.35
N ALA A 180 -21.49 9.94 -7.55
CA ALA A 180 -22.46 9.57 -8.59
C ALA A 180 -23.87 10.12 -8.35
N ASN A 181 -24.22 10.40 -7.10
CA ASN A 181 -25.52 10.98 -6.73
C ASN A 181 -25.53 12.52 -6.84
N ASP A 182 -24.38 13.15 -7.06
CA ASP A 182 -24.26 14.58 -7.21
C ASP A 182 -24.23 14.95 -8.71
N PRO A 183 -25.17 15.76 -9.21
CA PRO A 183 -25.25 16.09 -10.64
C PRO A 183 -24.00 16.74 -11.23
N ASP A 184 -23.26 17.49 -10.41
CA ASP A 184 -22.09 18.24 -10.84
C ASP A 184 -20.80 17.41 -10.75
N LEU A 185 -20.81 16.30 -9.96
CA LEU A 185 -19.64 15.49 -9.67
C LEU A 185 -19.70 14.06 -10.24
N LYS A 186 -20.84 13.64 -10.79
CA LYS A 186 -21.07 12.26 -11.28
C LYS A 186 -20.08 11.80 -12.36
N ASP A 187 -19.52 12.75 -13.11
CA ASP A 187 -18.55 12.47 -14.18
C ASP A 187 -17.10 12.57 -13.72
N THR A 188 -16.85 12.88 -12.43
CA THR A 188 -15.50 12.91 -11.86
C THR A 188 -14.89 11.51 -11.86
N PRO A 189 -13.69 11.31 -12.46
CA PRO A 189 -13.06 10.00 -12.50
C PRO A 189 -12.75 9.49 -11.09
N VAL A 190 -13.20 8.26 -10.76
CA VAL A 190 -12.90 7.61 -9.47
C VAL A 190 -12.07 6.36 -9.71
N ILE A 191 -10.88 6.32 -9.11
CA ILE A 191 -9.97 5.17 -9.10
C ILE A 191 -10.16 4.46 -7.76
N LYS A 192 -10.58 3.20 -7.81
CA LYS A 192 -10.79 2.39 -6.60
C LYS A 192 -9.54 1.58 -6.27
N VAL A 193 -8.98 1.78 -5.10
CA VAL A 193 -7.82 1.04 -4.58
C VAL A 193 -8.23 0.29 -3.31
N PRO A 194 -9.00 -0.83 -3.44
CA PRO A 194 -9.50 -1.56 -2.28
C PRO A 194 -8.42 -2.38 -1.60
N GLY A 195 -8.64 -2.64 -0.32
CA GLY A 195 -7.82 -3.38 0.62
C GLY A 195 -8.09 -2.86 2.02
N CYS A 196 -7.84 -3.65 3.06
CA CYS A 196 -8.07 -3.23 4.43
C CYS A 196 -6.84 -3.54 5.31
N PRO A 197 -5.82 -2.67 5.20
CA PRO A 197 -5.57 -1.65 4.18
C PRO A 197 -5.08 -2.23 2.82
N PRO A 198 -4.98 -1.45 1.74
CA PRO A 198 -4.24 -1.84 0.53
C PRO A 198 -2.74 -1.92 0.78
N ILE A 199 -2.02 -2.64 -0.06
CA ILE A 199 -0.55 -2.68 -0.04
C ILE A 199 -0.02 -1.27 -0.35
N SER A 200 1.01 -0.82 0.38
CA SER A 200 1.61 0.51 0.23
C SER A 200 2.01 0.84 -1.21
N GLU A 201 2.64 -0.10 -1.90
CA GLU A 201 3.09 0.08 -3.28
C GLU A 201 1.93 0.21 -4.29
N VAL A 202 0.73 -0.23 -3.94
CA VAL A 202 -0.44 -0.11 -4.83
C VAL A 202 -0.92 1.33 -4.91
N ILE A 203 -1.00 2.07 -3.79
CA ILE A 203 -1.37 3.48 -3.81
C ILE A 203 -0.25 4.34 -4.40
N THR A 204 0.98 4.14 -3.94
CA THR A 204 2.13 4.89 -4.47
C THR A 204 2.29 4.65 -5.96
N GLY A 205 2.14 3.40 -6.43
CA GLY A 205 2.17 3.04 -7.84
C GLY A 205 1.04 3.68 -8.66
N THR A 206 -0.15 3.77 -8.11
CA THR A 206 -1.29 4.43 -8.76
C THR A 206 -1.01 5.93 -8.99
N ILE A 207 -0.49 6.62 -7.98
CA ILE A 207 -0.11 8.04 -8.07
C ILE A 207 1.04 8.24 -9.07
N VAL A 208 2.10 7.44 -8.94
CA VAL A 208 3.29 7.54 -9.79
C VAL A 208 2.99 7.18 -11.24
N GLN A 209 2.04 6.29 -11.51
CA GLN A 209 1.58 6.01 -12.86
C GLN A 209 0.99 7.25 -13.54
N TYR A 210 0.17 8.02 -12.81
CA TYR A 210 -0.35 9.28 -13.32
C TYR A 210 0.78 10.30 -13.58
N LEU A 211 1.71 10.46 -12.62
CA LEU A 211 2.88 11.34 -12.75
C LEU A 211 3.73 11.02 -13.99
N THR A 212 3.94 9.73 -14.22
CA THR A 212 4.82 9.24 -15.29
C THR A 212 4.20 9.39 -16.67
N PHE A 213 2.92 9.08 -16.81
CA PHE A 213 2.30 8.98 -18.13
C PHE A 213 1.33 10.14 -18.43
N GLY A 214 1.05 11.02 -17.45
CA GLY A 214 0.07 12.12 -17.59
C GLY A 214 -1.35 11.61 -17.85
N LYS A 215 -1.62 10.34 -17.58
CA LYS A 215 -2.90 9.67 -17.81
C LYS A 215 -3.27 8.83 -16.60
N LEU A 216 -4.56 8.77 -16.33
CA LEU A 216 -5.08 7.86 -15.31
C LEU A 216 -4.75 6.41 -15.68
N PRO A 217 -4.57 5.50 -14.68
CA PRO A 217 -4.31 4.10 -14.93
C PRO A 217 -5.46 3.43 -15.71
N GLU A 218 -5.14 2.39 -16.47
CA GLU A 218 -6.17 1.50 -17.02
C GLU A 218 -6.90 0.82 -15.86
N LEU A 219 -8.23 0.82 -15.94
CA LEU A 219 -9.08 0.30 -14.88
C LEU A 219 -9.79 -0.97 -15.31
N THR A 220 -9.99 -1.87 -14.35
CA THR A 220 -10.92 -3.00 -14.50
C THR A 220 -12.36 -2.49 -14.60
N PRO A 221 -13.33 -3.33 -15.01
CA PRO A 221 -14.74 -2.94 -15.02
C PRO A 221 -15.26 -2.43 -13.67
N GLU A 222 -14.66 -2.88 -12.56
CA GLU A 222 -14.98 -2.45 -11.20
C GLU A 222 -14.35 -1.09 -10.82
N GLY A 223 -13.53 -0.50 -11.71
CA GLY A 223 -12.84 0.77 -11.48
C GLY A 223 -11.53 0.66 -10.68
N ARG A 224 -10.89 -0.51 -10.68
CA ARG A 224 -9.63 -0.80 -9.96
C ARG A 224 -8.44 -0.75 -10.93
N PRO A 225 -7.23 -0.26 -10.57
CA PRO A 225 -6.07 -0.29 -11.45
C PRO A 225 -5.72 -1.71 -11.92
N MET A 226 -5.72 -1.93 -13.25
CA MET A 226 -5.46 -3.26 -13.84
C MET A 226 -4.10 -3.82 -13.45
N ALA A 227 -3.08 -2.98 -13.30
CA ALA A 227 -1.74 -3.39 -12.92
C ALA A 227 -1.71 -4.18 -11.59
N PHE A 228 -2.67 -3.96 -10.70
CA PHE A 228 -2.69 -4.55 -9.36
C PHE A 228 -3.87 -5.46 -9.09
N TYR A 229 -4.97 -5.34 -9.86
CA TYR A 229 -6.23 -6.02 -9.58
C TYR A 229 -6.74 -6.89 -10.75
N SER A 230 -5.89 -7.19 -11.74
CA SER A 230 -6.27 -8.04 -12.88
C SER A 230 -6.35 -9.53 -12.54
N HIS A 231 -5.59 -10.00 -11.54
CA HIS A 231 -5.50 -11.39 -11.15
C HIS A 231 -6.06 -11.65 -9.75
N THR A 232 -6.61 -12.85 -9.55
CA THR A 232 -6.95 -13.31 -8.22
C THR A 232 -5.67 -13.69 -7.45
N ILE A 233 -5.74 -13.58 -6.11
CA ILE A 233 -4.63 -14.03 -5.27
C ILE A 233 -4.34 -15.51 -5.50
N HIS A 234 -5.36 -16.33 -5.75
CA HIS A 234 -5.21 -17.76 -5.98
C HIS A 234 -4.42 -18.09 -7.25
N GLU A 235 -4.59 -17.32 -8.33
CA GLU A 235 -3.86 -17.53 -9.59
C GLU A 235 -2.34 -17.38 -9.43
N THR A 236 -1.91 -16.51 -8.54
CA THR A 236 -0.48 -16.17 -8.33
C THR A 236 0.05 -16.66 -6.98
N CYS A 237 -0.75 -17.44 -6.22
CA CYS A 237 -0.44 -17.90 -4.88
C CYS A 237 0.75 -18.85 -4.84
N ASN A 238 1.69 -18.61 -3.91
CA ASN A 238 2.83 -19.51 -3.68
C ASN A 238 2.41 -20.91 -3.18
N ARG A 239 1.17 -21.07 -2.70
CA ARG A 239 0.61 -22.37 -2.27
C ARG A 239 -0.28 -23.03 -3.33
N ARG A 240 -0.32 -22.49 -4.55
CA ARG A 240 -1.20 -22.98 -5.64
C ARG A 240 -0.93 -24.44 -5.97
N ALA A 241 0.34 -24.86 -6.02
CA ALA A 241 0.70 -26.24 -6.32
C ALA A 241 0.09 -27.24 -5.30
N PHE A 242 0.00 -26.88 -4.03
CA PHE A 242 -0.64 -27.71 -3.02
C PHE A 242 -2.15 -27.82 -3.22
N PHE A 243 -2.81 -26.74 -3.67
CA PHE A 243 -4.23 -26.81 -4.05
C PHE A 243 -4.43 -27.81 -5.18
N ASP A 244 -3.64 -27.72 -6.25
CA ASP A 244 -3.77 -28.58 -7.42
C ASP A 244 -3.45 -30.06 -7.11
N MET A 245 -2.69 -30.32 -6.03
CA MET A 245 -2.40 -31.67 -5.51
C MET A 245 -3.42 -32.17 -4.45
N GLY A 246 -4.42 -31.39 -4.09
CA GLY A 246 -5.39 -31.75 -3.06
C GLY A 246 -4.79 -31.75 -1.62
N LEU A 247 -3.70 -31.03 -1.40
CA LEU A 247 -3.02 -30.94 -0.11
C LEU A 247 -3.46 -29.68 0.63
N PHE A 248 -4.27 -29.88 1.67
CA PHE A 248 -4.92 -28.80 2.40
C PHE A 248 -4.58 -28.83 3.88
N VAL A 249 -4.40 -27.65 4.43
CA VAL A 249 -4.41 -27.40 5.87
C VAL A 249 -5.85 -27.56 6.37
N ARG A 250 -6.05 -28.30 7.45
CA ARG A 250 -7.35 -28.53 8.10
C ARG A 250 -7.42 -27.85 9.48
N ASP A 251 -6.26 -27.66 10.11
CA ASP A 251 -6.10 -26.97 11.37
C ASP A 251 -4.79 -26.21 11.40
N PHE A 252 -4.71 -25.10 12.16
CA PHE A 252 -3.50 -24.29 12.26
C PHE A 252 -2.29 -25.02 12.86
N ASP A 253 -2.50 -26.16 13.50
CA ASP A 253 -1.48 -26.98 14.16
C ASP A 253 -1.25 -28.34 13.49
N ASP A 254 -1.87 -28.62 12.36
CA ASP A 254 -1.71 -29.89 11.66
C ASP A 254 -0.40 -29.97 10.86
N GLU A 255 -0.13 -31.16 10.30
CA GLU A 255 1.03 -31.38 9.44
C GLU A 255 0.99 -30.49 8.19
N GLY A 256 -0.20 -30.27 7.63
CA GLY A 256 -0.38 -29.41 6.48
C GLY A 256 0.05 -27.95 6.77
N ALA A 257 -0.27 -27.44 7.96
CA ALA A 257 0.15 -26.13 8.40
C ALA A 257 1.69 -26.03 8.51
N ARG A 258 2.33 -27.02 9.11
CA ARG A 258 3.79 -27.11 9.23
C ARG A 258 4.51 -27.24 7.89
N GLN A 259 3.89 -27.95 6.93
CA GLN A 259 4.41 -28.14 5.57
C GLN A 259 4.03 -27.00 4.60
N GLY A 260 3.22 -26.04 5.04
CA GLY A 260 2.81 -24.91 4.22
C GLY A 260 1.80 -25.25 3.12
N TRP A 261 0.95 -26.26 3.30
CA TRP A 261 -0.09 -26.67 2.35
C TRP A 261 -1.14 -25.58 2.13
N CYS A 262 -2.04 -25.80 1.17
CA CYS A 262 -3.06 -24.83 0.80
C CYS A 262 -4.07 -24.59 1.93
N LEU A 263 -4.36 -23.31 2.21
CA LEU A 263 -5.27 -22.86 3.26
C LEU A 263 -6.77 -22.83 2.81
N TYR A 264 -7.10 -23.42 1.65
CA TYR A 264 -8.44 -23.35 1.09
C TYR A 264 -9.50 -23.85 2.08
N LEU A 265 -9.29 -25.02 2.69
CA LEU A 265 -10.24 -25.60 3.65
C LEU A 265 -10.36 -24.77 4.95
N MET A 266 -9.39 -23.94 5.25
CA MET A 266 -9.43 -22.99 6.37
C MET A 266 -10.24 -21.72 6.04
N GLY A 267 -11.02 -21.72 4.96
CA GLY A 267 -11.84 -20.59 4.56
C GLY A 267 -11.11 -19.52 3.76
N CYS A 268 -10.01 -19.86 3.09
CA CYS A 268 -9.27 -18.91 2.26
C CYS A 268 -10.12 -18.37 1.11
N ARG A 269 -10.31 -17.05 1.07
CA ARG A 269 -11.07 -16.35 0.02
C ARG A 269 -10.22 -15.94 -1.19
N GLY A 270 -8.95 -16.42 -1.25
CA GLY A 270 -8.03 -16.13 -2.36
C GLY A 270 -8.56 -16.40 -3.77
N PRO A 271 -9.33 -17.48 -4.02
CA PRO A 271 -9.90 -17.78 -5.35
C PRO A 271 -10.83 -16.70 -5.93
N ARG A 272 -11.46 -15.90 -5.07
CA ARG A 272 -12.39 -14.84 -5.49
C ARG A 272 -11.88 -13.43 -5.23
N THR A 273 -10.66 -13.29 -4.70
CA THR A 273 -10.10 -12.01 -4.29
C THR A 273 -9.07 -11.53 -5.31
N LYS A 274 -9.34 -10.41 -5.94
CA LYS A 274 -8.41 -9.74 -6.85
C LYS A 274 -7.55 -8.75 -6.07
N ASN A 275 -6.24 -9.01 -6.01
CA ASN A 275 -5.26 -8.12 -5.36
C ASN A 275 -3.84 -8.56 -5.71
N ALA A 276 -2.87 -7.66 -5.56
CA ALA A 276 -1.46 -7.89 -5.83
C ALA A 276 -0.68 -8.58 -4.69
N CYS A 277 -1.33 -9.00 -3.58
CA CYS A 277 -0.67 -9.54 -2.38
C CYS A 277 0.33 -10.66 -2.67
N ALA A 278 0.01 -11.57 -3.58
CA ALA A 278 0.88 -12.70 -3.91
C ALA A 278 2.06 -12.33 -4.84
N ILE A 279 1.97 -11.20 -5.52
CA ILE A 279 2.98 -10.70 -6.46
C ILE A 279 3.88 -9.68 -5.77
N THR A 280 3.29 -8.61 -5.24
CA THR A 280 3.99 -7.49 -4.61
C THR A 280 4.43 -7.84 -3.19
N GLY A 281 3.56 -8.50 -2.42
CA GLY A 281 3.78 -8.75 -0.99
C GLY A 281 3.64 -7.49 -0.14
N TRP A 282 3.86 -7.63 1.15
CA TRP A 282 3.86 -6.57 2.15
C TRP A 282 5.28 -6.37 2.68
N ASN A 283 5.58 -5.17 3.18
CA ASN A 283 6.87 -4.82 3.75
C ASN A 283 8.01 -5.19 2.79
N GLU A 284 8.03 -4.53 1.63
CA GLU A 284 9.03 -4.75 0.57
C GLU A 284 9.05 -6.21 0.05
N GLY A 285 7.87 -6.83 -0.07
CA GLY A 285 7.75 -8.19 -0.59
C GLY A 285 8.11 -9.30 0.41
N THR A 286 8.35 -8.97 1.68
CA THR A 286 8.74 -9.94 2.70
C THR A 286 7.72 -11.06 2.85
N SER A 287 6.44 -10.71 2.97
CA SER A 287 5.37 -11.68 3.17
C SER A 287 4.00 -11.13 2.75
N TYR A 288 2.98 -11.97 2.84
CA TYR A 288 1.56 -11.61 2.81
C TYR A 288 0.78 -12.69 3.59
N PRO A 289 -0.50 -12.48 3.95
CA PRO A 289 -1.20 -13.37 4.88
C PRO A 289 -1.07 -14.86 4.56
N ILE A 290 -1.29 -15.28 3.32
CA ILE A 290 -1.20 -16.69 2.93
C ILE A 290 0.23 -17.23 3.07
N LYS A 291 1.24 -16.47 2.67
CA LYS A 291 2.65 -16.85 2.84
C LYS A 291 2.99 -17.04 4.31
N SER A 292 2.43 -16.23 5.18
CA SER A 292 2.60 -16.30 6.64
C SER A 292 1.70 -17.34 7.35
N GLY A 293 0.97 -18.16 6.60
CA GLY A 293 0.14 -19.23 7.18
C GLY A 293 -1.30 -18.84 7.50
N HIS A 294 -1.75 -17.65 7.09
CA HIS A 294 -3.10 -17.15 7.37
C HIS A 294 -3.96 -17.14 6.08
N PRO A 295 -5.19 -17.68 6.10
CA PRO A 295 -6.05 -17.66 4.93
C PRO A 295 -6.41 -16.22 4.50
N CYS A 296 -6.55 -15.98 3.20
CA CYS A 296 -7.01 -14.70 2.68
C CYS A 296 -8.43 -14.40 3.15
N LEU A 297 -8.65 -13.22 3.72
CA LEU A 297 -9.97 -12.77 4.20
C LEU A 297 -10.83 -12.12 3.11
N GLY A 298 -10.24 -11.84 1.93
CA GLY A 298 -10.97 -11.17 0.85
C GLY A 298 -11.08 -9.66 1.02
N CYS A 299 -10.16 -9.03 1.74
CA CYS A 299 -10.28 -7.65 2.20
C CYS A 299 -10.39 -6.57 1.11
N SER A 300 -10.08 -6.90 -0.15
CA SER A 300 -10.27 -6.03 -1.31
C SER A 300 -11.60 -6.26 -2.05
N GLU A 301 -12.41 -7.23 -1.61
CA GLU A 301 -13.69 -7.51 -2.24
C GLU A 301 -14.84 -6.83 -1.51
N ASP A 302 -15.87 -6.50 -2.29
CA ASP A 302 -17.05 -5.82 -1.77
C ASP A 302 -17.71 -6.66 -0.67
N LYS A 303 -18.11 -6.02 0.41
CA LYS A 303 -18.79 -6.61 1.56
C LYS A 303 -18.05 -7.81 2.18
N PHE A 304 -16.73 -7.90 2.06
CA PHE A 304 -15.96 -9.01 2.62
C PHE A 304 -16.24 -9.20 4.13
N TYR A 305 -16.56 -8.15 4.82
CA TYR A 305 -16.87 -8.06 6.25
C TYR A 305 -18.25 -8.65 6.61
N ASP A 306 -19.21 -8.69 5.65
CA ASP A 306 -20.58 -9.20 5.84
C ASP A 306 -20.85 -10.56 5.15
N GLN A 307 -19.81 -11.24 4.66
CA GLN A 307 -19.94 -12.54 3.95
C GLN A 307 -19.88 -13.75 4.90
N GLY A 308 -20.34 -13.62 6.10
CA GLY A 308 -20.28 -14.63 7.14
C GLY A 308 -18.92 -14.68 7.87
N PRO A 309 -18.77 -15.59 8.83
CA PRO A 309 -17.58 -15.70 9.65
C PRO A 309 -16.32 -15.91 8.81
N PHE A 310 -15.19 -15.36 9.26
CA PHE A 310 -13.88 -15.75 8.77
C PHE A 310 -13.56 -17.18 9.23
N TYR A 311 -12.69 -17.88 8.51
CA TYR A 311 -12.28 -19.25 8.81
C TYR A 311 -13.39 -20.29 8.70
N THR A 312 -14.45 -20.00 7.96
CA THR A 312 -15.49 -21.01 7.66
C THR A 312 -14.86 -22.15 6.89
N THR A 313 -14.92 -23.36 7.44
CA THR A 313 -14.40 -24.55 6.78
C THR A 313 -15.12 -24.77 5.45
N LEU A 314 -14.37 -24.92 4.36
CA LEU A 314 -14.88 -25.23 3.05
C LEU A 314 -14.74 -26.73 2.78
N GLU A 315 -15.61 -27.25 1.90
CA GLU A 315 -15.47 -28.62 1.41
C GLU A 315 -14.27 -28.72 0.46
N ALA A 316 -13.57 -29.85 0.53
CA ALA A 316 -12.47 -30.10 -0.39
C ALA A 316 -13.03 -30.15 -1.83
N PRO A 317 -12.43 -29.40 -2.77
CA PRO A 317 -12.78 -29.57 -4.17
C PRO A 317 -12.46 -31.01 -4.62
N ASP A 318 -13.21 -31.51 -5.59
CA ASP A 318 -13.00 -32.83 -6.17
C ASP A 318 -11.73 -32.84 -7.03
N ILE A 319 -10.58 -32.86 -6.34
CA ILE A 319 -9.24 -32.90 -6.95
C ILE A 319 -8.60 -34.21 -6.53
N ALA A 320 -8.41 -35.09 -7.49
CA ALA A 320 -7.63 -36.31 -7.25
C ALA A 320 -6.13 -35.96 -7.17
N PRO A 321 -5.43 -36.26 -6.07
CA PRO A 321 -4.00 -36.08 -6.01
C PRO A 321 -3.30 -36.92 -7.09
N PRO A 322 -2.21 -36.44 -7.68
CA PRO A 322 -1.43 -37.21 -8.63
C PRO A 322 -1.05 -38.59 -8.06
N LYS A 323 -1.23 -39.66 -8.85
CA LYS A 323 -0.99 -41.06 -8.41
C LYS A 323 0.40 -41.31 -7.86
N ASP A 324 1.38 -40.50 -8.24
CA ASP A 324 2.79 -40.61 -7.84
C ASP A 324 3.23 -39.55 -6.81
N TYR A 325 2.27 -38.92 -6.10
CA TYR A 325 2.62 -37.91 -5.12
C TYR A 325 3.25 -38.57 -3.89
N THR A 326 4.52 -38.24 -3.66
CA THR A 326 5.21 -38.46 -2.38
C THR A 326 5.56 -37.10 -1.76
N PRO A 327 5.13 -36.80 -0.53
CA PRO A 327 5.39 -35.52 0.15
C PRO A 327 6.85 -35.04 0.07
N HIS A 328 7.79 -35.98 0.12
CA HIS A 328 9.23 -35.73 0.06
C HIS A 328 9.73 -35.14 -1.29
N LYS A 329 9.08 -35.42 -2.41
CA LYS A 329 9.51 -34.91 -3.72
C LYS A 329 9.17 -33.42 -3.93
N VAL A 330 8.06 -32.95 -3.35
CA VAL A 330 7.67 -31.52 -3.45
C VAL A 330 8.55 -30.67 -2.54
N VAL A 331 8.86 -31.14 -1.34
CA VAL A 331 9.79 -30.47 -0.43
C VAL A 331 11.18 -30.36 -1.05
N ALA A 332 11.63 -31.39 -1.78
CA ALA A 332 12.90 -31.33 -2.51
C ALA A 332 12.88 -30.30 -3.65
N ALA A 333 11.78 -30.23 -4.43
CA ALA A 333 11.68 -29.29 -5.55
C ALA A 333 11.57 -27.83 -5.07
N THR A 334 10.79 -27.57 -4.02
CA THR A 334 10.68 -26.23 -3.41
C THR A 334 11.94 -25.86 -2.65
N GLY A 335 12.61 -26.83 -2.00
CA GLY A 335 13.89 -26.65 -1.33
C GLY A 335 15.00 -26.28 -2.29
N VAL A 336 15.06 -26.90 -3.47
CA VAL A 336 16.04 -26.57 -4.53
C VAL A 336 15.79 -25.17 -5.09
N SER A 337 14.53 -24.78 -5.31
CA SER A 337 14.21 -23.43 -5.78
C SER A 337 14.56 -22.35 -4.75
N LEU A 338 14.32 -22.62 -3.46
CA LEU A 338 14.71 -21.72 -2.36
C LEU A 338 16.25 -21.69 -2.19
N ALA A 339 16.94 -22.82 -2.34
CA ALA A 339 18.40 -22.88 -2.25
C ALA A 339 19.07 -22.14 -3.41
N VAL A 340 18.54 -22.25 -4.63
CA VAL A 340 19.07 -21.51 -5.80
C VAL A 340 18.77 -20.02 -5.66
N GLY A 341 17.57 -19.64 -5.24
CA GLY A 341 17.21 -18.24 -4.96
C GLY A 341 18.03 -17.66 -3.81
N GLY A 342 18.23 -18.42 -2.73
CA GLY A 342 19.08 -18.04 -1.60
C GLY A 342 20.56 -17.94 -1.96
N ALA A 343 21.09 -18.85 -2.78
CA ALA A 343 22.48 -18.80 -3.23
C ALA A 343 22.76 -17.61 -4.15
N LEU A 344 21.84 -17.28 -5.05
CA LEU A 344 21.93 -16.07 -5.88
C LEU A 344 21.82 -14.80 -5.05
N GLY A 345 20.90 -14.76 -4.07
CA GLY A 345 20.74 -13.62 -3.15
C GLY A 345 21.98 -13.40 -2.27
N THR A 346 22.60 -14.50 -1.77
CA THR A 346 23.84 -14.40 -0.97
C THR A 346 25.06 -13.99 -1.81
N LEU A 347 25.16 -14.44 -3.07
CA LEU A 347 26.24 -14.02 -3.96
C LEU A 347 26.15 -12.53 -4.31
N VAL A 348 24.95 -12.02 -4.56
CA VAL A 348 24.74 -10.59 -4.80
C VAL A 348 24.95 -9.77 -3.51
N GLY A 349 24.43 -10.23 -2.38
CA GLY A 349 24.59 -9.59 -1.09
C GLY A 349 26.03 -9.52 -0.62
N THR A 350 26.81 -10.61 -0.76
CA THR A 350 28.24 -10.64 -0.41
C THR A 350 29.09 -9.76 -1.32
N SER A 351 28.75 -9.67 -2.61
CA SER A 351 29.43 -8.79 -3.55
C SER A 351 29.22 -7.31 -3.20
N LEU A 352 27.99 -6.94 -2.85
CA LEU A 352 27.66 -5.57 -2.40
C LEU A 352 28.29 -5.23 -1.06
N PHE A 353 28.29 -6.17 -0.12
CA PHE A 353 28.91 -5.98 1.20
C PHE A 353 30.43 -5.84 1.09
N ASN A 354 31.08 -6.62 0.25
CA ASN A 354 32.51 -6.52 0.01
C ASN A 354 32.89 -5.21 -0.71
N ALA A 355 32.06 -4.75 -1.66
CA ALA A 355 32.23 -3.44 -2.29
C ALA A 355 32.08 -2.29 -1.29
N TYR A 356 31.13 -2.39 -0.36
CA TYR A 356 30.94 -1.42 0.72
C TYR A 356 32.14 -1.38 1.69
N LYS A 357 32.66 -2.57 2.09
CA LYS A 357 33.83 -2.70 2.96
C LYS A 357 35.08 -2.10 2.31
N LYS A 358 35.29 -2.34 1.02
CA LYS A 358 36.43 -1.80 0.28
C LYS A 358 36.38 -0.26 0.20
N LYS A 359 35.18 0.31 0.02
CA LYS A 359 34.99 1.76 -0.01
C LYS A 359 35.24 2.43 1.36
N LYS A 360 34.98 1.71 2.46
CA LYS A 360 35.22 2.22 3.83
C LYS A 360 36.70 2.16 4.23
N SER A 361 37.49 1.26 3.63
CA SER A 361 38.94 1.17 3.87
C SER A 361 39.77 2.13 3.03
N GLU A 362 39.16 2.78 2.02
CA GLU A 362 39.83 3.72 1.11
C GLU A 362 39.53 5.19 1.45
N SER A 363 38.73 5.48 2.51
CA SER A 363 38.56 6.87 3.01
C SER A 363 39.67 7.22 3.98
N PRO A 364 40.38 8.37 3.80
CA PRO A 364 41.41 8.82 4.72
C PRO A 364 40.82 9.14 6.10
N GLU A 365 41.46 8.64 7.15
CA GLU A 365 41.17 9.04 8.52
C GLU A 365 41.59 10.51 8.70
N GLU A 366 40.66 11.43 8.81
CA GLU A 366 40.92 12.72 9.40
C GLU A 366 41.02 12.55 10.92
N GLY A 367 42.23 12.65 11.44
CA GLY A 367 42.53 12.58 12.85
C GLY A 367 41.95 13.76 13.62
N GLY A 368 40.99 13.48 14.45
CA GLY A 368 40.50 14.37 15.51
C GLY A 368 40.71 13.69 16.86
N THR A 369 41.71 14.11 17.59
CA THR A 369 41.92 13.77 18.98
C THR A 369 40.81 14.41 19.82
N VAL A 370 40.00 13.58 20.49
CA VAL A 370 39.08 14.04 21.54
C VAL A 370 39.57 13.46 22.86
N ASP A 371 39.91 14.35 23.76
CA ASP A 371 40.29 14.05 25.13
C ASP A 371 39.20 13.30 25.87
N SER A 372 39.62 12.25 26.56
CA SER A 372 38.81 11.49 27.50
C SER A 372 38.65 12.28 28.79
N ASP A 373 37.44 12.67 29.14
CA ASP A 373 37.07 13.01 30.51
C ASP A 373 35.92 12.10 30.96
N GLU A 374 36.24 11.23 31.91
CA GLU A 374 35.34 10.28 32.55
C GLU A 374 34.44 11.01 33.56
N SER A 375 33.14 10.89 33.41
CA SER A 375 32.22 10.99 34.54
C SER A 375 30.99 10.12 34.30
N GLU A 376 30.94 8.98 35.00
CA GLU A 376 29.77 8.13 35.15
C GLU A 376 28.58 8.87 35.77
N PRO A 377 27.36 8.72 35.26
CA PRO A 377 26.19 9.10 36.02
C PRO A 377 25.66 7.90 36.81
N LYS A 378 25.52 8.11 38.12
CA LYS A 378 24.91 7.24 39.12
C LYS A 378 23.42 6.97 38.77
N THR A 379 23.02 5.71 38.87
CA THR A 379 21.66 5.24 38.93
C THR A 379 20.95 5.73 40.20
N PRO A 380 19.69 6.22 40.12
CA PRO A 380 18.83 6.36 41.30
C PRO A 380 18.08 5.05 41.57
N GLY A 381 18.05 4.67 42.83
CA GLY A 381 17.42 3.46 43.36
C GLY A 381 15.90 3.51 43.36
N ASP A 382 15.35 2.30 43.38
CA ASP A 382 13.97 1.99 43.73
C ASP A 382 13.57 2.61 45.06
N ASP A 383 12.41 3.28 45.06
CA ASP A 383 11.45 3.22 46.17
C ASP A 383 10.20 4.06 45.86
N ASP A 384 9.07 3.39 46.04
CA ASP A 384 7.73 3.90 46.36
C ASP A 384 7.01 4.90 45.42
N MET A 385 5.96 4.43 44.73
CA MET A 385 4.63 4.95 45.02
C MET A 385 3.49 4.07 44.51
N LEU A 386 2.82 3.49 45.47
CA LEU A 386 1.47 2.91 45.42
C LEU A 386 0.42 4.03 45.22
N CYS A 387 -0.58 3.70 44.46
CA CYS A 387 -1.97 4.18 44.40
C CYS A 387 -2.41 5.39 45.21
N LYS A 388 -2.97 6.36 44.51
CA LYS A 388 -4.36 6.84 44.78
C LYS A 388 -4.97 7.34 43.51
#